data_81a3099907b363506e538939cf97d408
#
_entry.id   81a3099907b363506e538939cf97d408
#
_cell.length_a   1.000
_cell.length_b   1.000
_cell.length_c   1.000
_cell.angle_alpha   90.00
_cell.angle_beta   90.00
_cell.angle_gamma   90.00
#
_symmetry.space_group_name_H-M   'P 1'
#
loop_
_entity.id
_entity.type
_entity.pdbx_description
1 polymer ?
#
loop_
_entity_poly.entity_id
_entity_poly.type
_entity_poly.pdbx_seq_one_letter_code
_entity_poly.pdbx_strand_id
1 'polypeptide(L)'
;MRSTHILFTVFIISLLYILAIGNAGCGQIGMPTGGDRDSIPPRLTSASPKLNSTHVTGNKITLTFNEYVDLKDPQANVLISPLPKKNPSIDFKLKTVTVKLRDTLLPNTTYSINFGNAIVDNNEGNPLKDFVYVFSTGNQIDSFTLSGKVIIAETGKTDSTLIALLYRNADDSAVQKRKPDYIAKLNGDGSFTFINLPAGRFNIYALKDGDGGRNYNSKKEIFAFNDAAVTVSEKTEPVVLYASALEKEKEKTTTTKRVLNKRLMYSIAATGLQGQDLLSPLELTFNNPLKKFESSKLILRDTNYKPVQAPAWTIDSTRTKISLAVKWPEAAEYRLILDTLAITDSANNHLVKADTIRFFTKQQSDYGNVVLRFNNLDLSKHPVLQFVQGDDIKNSYPLTTLEWSNKFISPGEYEIRILFDSNNNGKWDTGDYSKKLQPEKAITLKDKLAIKANWDNERDIKL
;
A
#
# COMPACT_ATOMS: atom_id res chain seq x y z
N MET A 1 51.21 53.01 -66.23
CA MET A 1 51.69 52.58 -64.88
C MET A 1 50.66 52.67 -63.76
N ARG A 2 49.66 53.49 -63.73
CA ARG A 2 48.66 53.50 -62.62
C ARG A 2 47.65 52.27 -62.65
N SER A 3 47.34 51.74 -63.79
CA SER A 3 46.37 50.61 -63.90
C SER A 3 46.93 49.26 -63.45
N THR A 4 48.23 49.04 -63.63
CA THR A 4 48.89 47.78 -63.22
C THR A 4 49.04 47.64 -61.70
N HIS A 5 49.23 48.78 -61.00
CA HIS A 5 49.28 48.73 -59.53
C HIS A 5 47.93 48.47 -58.88
N ILE A 6 46.83 48.94 -59.51
CA ILE A 6 45.49 48.71 -59.00
C ILE A 6 45.14 47.22 -59.15
N LEU A 7 45.42 46.63 -60.28
CA LEU A 7 45.22 45.15 -60.53
C LEU A 7 46.04 44.30 -59.60
N PHE A 8 47.29 44.71 -59.31
CA PHE A 8 48.15 43.98 -58.38
C PHE A 8 47.69 44.10 -56.94
N THR A 9 47.19 45.26 -56.49
CA THR A 9 46.61 45.46 -55.16
C THR A 9 45.31 44.66 -54.96
N VAL A 10 44.43 44.62 -55.99
CA VAL A 10 43.19 43.82 -55.95
C VAL A 10 43.52 42.30 -55.88
N PHE A 11 44.54 41.84 -56.61
CA PHE A 11 44.99 40.48 -56.57
C PHE A 11 45.55 40.11 -55.19
N ILE A 12 46.33 40.96 -54.56
CA ILE A 12 46.87 40.72 -53.22
C ILE A 12 45.72 40.70 -52.15
N ILE A 13 44.78 41.60 -52.26
CA ILE A 13 43.63 41.60 -51.33
C ILE A 13 42.74 40.37 -51.51
N SER A 14 42.51 39.92 -52.75
CA SER A 14 41.77 38.70 -53.05
C SER A 14 42.52 37.46 -52.54
N LEU A 15 43.85 37.39 -52.66
CA LEU A 15 44.68 36.30 -52.15
C LEU A 15 44.68 36.25 -50.61
N LEU A 16 44.75 37.42 -49.94
CA LEU A 16 44.65 37.52 -48.50
C LEU A 16 43.27 37.13 -47.98
N TYR A 17 42.21 37.43 -48.71
CA TYR A 17 40.83 37.06 -48.37
C TYR A 17 40.61 35.54 -48.49
N ILE A 18 41.18 34.92 -49.51
CA ILE A 18 41.15 33.47 -49.70
C ILE A 18 41.96 32.76 -48.61
N LEU A 19 43.12 33.29 -48.22
CA LEU A 19 43.90 32.74 -47.08
C LEU A 19 43.19 32.88 -45.75
N ALA A 20 42.45 33.97 -45.52
CA ALA A 20 41.68 34.17 -44.27
C ALA A 20 40.49 33.25 -44.16
N ILE A 21 39.80 32.92 -45.27
CA ILE A 21 38.66 31.97 -45.28
C ILE A 21 39.17 30.54 -45.16
N GLY A 22 40.32 30.21 -45.76
CA GLY A 22 40.92 28.87 -45.70
C GLY A 22 41.33 28.38 -44.30
N ASN A 23 41.55 29.33 -43.38
CA ASN A 23 41.91 29.03 -41.98
C ASN A 23 40.74 29.03 -40.99
N ALA A 24 39.49 29.25 -41.44
CA ALA A 24 38.31 29.16 -40.61
C ALA A 24 37.81 27.71 -40.54
N GLY A 25 38.68 26.80 -40.17
CA GLY A 25 38.31 25.43 -39.78
C GLY A 25 37.76 25.47 -38.35
N CYS A 26 36.45 25.44 -38.19
CA CYS A 26 35.83 25.09 -36.92
C CYS A 26 36.19 23.64 -36.59
N GLY A 27 37.24 23.45 -35.83
CA GLY A 27 37.49 22.18 -35.18
C GLY A 27 36.30 21.90 -34.21
N GLN A 28 35.32 21.12 -34.60
CA GLN A 28 34.39 20.52 -33.64
C GLN A 28 35.25 19.62 -32.72
N ILE A 29 35.40 20.06 -31.49
CA ILE A 29 35.89 19.19 -30.42
C ILE A 29 34.77 18.15 -30.25
N GLY A 30 34.87 17.02 -30.93
CA GLY A 30 34.03 15.85 -30.66
C GLY A 30 34.27 15.46 -29.20
N MET A 31 33.27 15.56 -28.35
CA MET A 31 33.38 14.92 -27.05
C MET A 31 33.65 13.44 -27.31
N PRO A 32 34.68 12.85 -26.65
CA PRO A 32 34.92 11.43 -26.79
C PRO A 32 33.63 10.73 -26.37
N THR A 33 33.04 9.97 -27.29
CA THR A 33 31.97 9.02 -26.97
C THR A 33 32.61 8.02 -26.02
N GLY A 34 32.21 8.04 -24.74
CA GLY A 34 32.69 7.08 -23.76
C GLY A 34 32.53 5.64 -24.29
N GLY A 35 33.32 4.73 -23.78
CA GLY A 35 33.16 3.29 -24.05
C GLY A 35 31.77 2.78 -23.62
N ASP A 36 31.49 1.53 -23.91
CA ASP A 36 30.28 0.87 -23.44
C ASP A 36 30.14 1.00 -21.92
N ARG A 37 28.91 1.30 -21.48
CA ARG A 37 28.62 1.43 -20.06
C ARG A 37 28.84 0.08 -19.36
N ASP A 38 29.64 0.07 -18.28
CA ASP A 38 29.81 -1.14 -17.47
C ASP A 38 28.50 -1.53 -16.81
N SER A 39 28.10 -2.79 -16.92
CA SER A 39 26.93 -3.39 -16.32
C SER A 39 27.26 -4.49 -15.30
N ILE A 40 28.53 -4.68 -15.02
CA ILE A 40 29.02 -5.75 -14.15
C ILE A 40 29.07 -5.24 -12.71
N PRO A 41 28.43 -5.93 -11.76
CA PRO A 41 28.50 -5.54 -10.35
C PRO A 41 29.85 -5.85 -9.72
N PRO A 42 30.22 -5.18 -8.62
CA PRO A 42 31.45 -5.46 -7.87
C PRO A 42 31.51 -6.92 -7.42
N ARG A 43 32.71 -7.49 -7.40
CA ARG A 43 32.95 -8.85 -6.93
C ARG A 43 33.83 -8.85 -5.71
N LEU A 44 33.45 -9.62 -4.68
CA LEU A 44 34.30 -9.82 -3.49
C LEU A 44 35.60 -10.55 -3.86
N THR A 45 36.73 -9.95 -3.57
CA THR A 45 38.04 -10.54 -3.79
C THR A 45 38.65 -11.15 -2.51
N SER A 46 38.40 -10.54 -1.36
CA SER A 46 38.83 -11.06 -0.07
C SER A 46 37.93 -10.55 1.05
N ALA A 47 37.91 -11.30 2.15
CA ALA A 47 37.24 -10.91 3.39
C ALA A 47 38.10 -11.25 4.60
N SER A 48 38.04 -10.43 5.63
CA SER A 48 38.68 -10.67 6.92
C SER A 48 37.70 -10.39 8.06
N PRO A 49 37.28 -11.41 8.83
CA PRO A 49 37.55 -12.87 8.66
C PRO A 49 37.11 -13.39 7.30
N LYS A 50 37.59 -14.55 6.86
CA LYS A 50 37.14 -15.17 5.60
C LYS A 50 35.64 -15.47 5.66
N LEU A 51 34.96 -15.40 4.51
CA LEU A 51 33.58 -15.83 4.38
C LEU A 51 33.42 -17.26 4.91
N ASN A 52 32.36 -17.50 5.67
CA ASN A 52 32.03 -18.77 6.33
C ASN A 52 33.10 -19.24 7.36
N SER A 53 33.85 -18.32 7.96
CA SER A 53 34.77 -18.64 9.05
C SER A 53 34.02 -19.02 10.33
N THR A 54 34.60 -19.96 11.07
CA THR A 54 34.19 -20.35 12.43
C THR A 54 35.19 -19.84 13.46
N HIS A 55 34.82 -19.89 14.75
CA HIS A 55 35.66 -19.43 15.88
C HIS A 55 36.09 -17.96 15.77
N VAL A 56 35.26 -17.13 15.17
CA VAL A 56 35.55 -15.70 15.02
C VAL A 56 35.38 -15.00 16.36
N THR A 57 36.40 -14.30 16.82
CA THR A 57 36.40 -13.54 18.08
C THR A 57 36.37 -12.02 17.88
N GLY A 58 36.79 -11.56 16.70
CA GLY A 58 36.82 -10.14 16.37
C GLY A 58 35.47 -9.60 15.92
N ASN A 59 35.18 -8.35 16.26
CA ASN A 59 33.92 -7.66 15.91
C ASN A 59 34.05 -6.76 14.66
N LYS A 60 35.19 -6.81 13.96
CA LYS A 60 35.45 -6.04 12.74
C LYS A 60 35.49 -6.97 11.54
N ILE A 61 34.69 -6.69 10.55
CA ILE A 61 34.62 -7.38 9.27
C ILE A 61 35.09 -6.41 8.18
N THR A 62 35.99 -6.86 7.32
CA THR A 62 36.56 -6.09 6.20
C THR A 62 36.32 -6.88 4.92
N LEU A 63 35.60 -6.28 3.95
CA LEU A 63 35.31 -6.88 2.65
C LEU A 63 36.03 -6.07 1.58
N THR A 64 36.80 -6.72 0.72
CA THR A 64 37.56 -6.06 -0.36
C THR A 64 37.03 -6.53 -1.70
N PHE A 65 36.83 -5.59 -2.62
CA PHE A 65 36.27 -5.82 -3.93
C PHE A 65 37.27 -5.59 -5.07
N ASN A 66 36.98 -6.07 -6.27
CA ASN A 66 37.82 -5.91 -7.45
C ASN A 66 37.90 -4.45 -7.94
N GLU A 67 36.89 -3.63 -7.60
CA GLU A 67 36.70 -2.24 -8.05
C GLU A 67 36.32 -1.30 -6.91
N TYR A 68 36.21 -0.01 -7.19
CA TYR A 68 35.73 0.97 -6.22
C TYR A 68 34.23 0.80 -5.97
N VAL A 69 33.87 0.80 -4.70
CA VAL A 69 32.49 0.58 -4.23
C VAL A 69 31.96 1.76 -3.44
N ASP A 70 30.64 1.91 -3.48
CA ASP A 70 29.86 2.83 -2.65
C ASP A 70 28.79 2.04 -1.88
N LEU A 71 28.22 2.66 -0.85
CA LEU A 71 27.13 2.09 -0.03
C LEU A 71 25.86 2.97 -0.12
N LYS A 72 24.83 2.43 -0.72
CA LYS A 72 23.51 3.09 -0.80
C LYS A 72 22.66 2.74 0.41
N ASP A 73 22.34 3.75 1.22
CA ASP A 73 21.48 3.66 2.41
C ASP A 73 21.77 2.43 3.28
N PRO A 74 23.02 2.28 3.80
CA PRO A 74 23.40 1.06 4.52
C PRO A 74 22.56 0.81 5.76
N GLN A 75 22.03 1.85 6.42
CA GLN A 75 21.17 1.70 7.59
C GLN A 75 19.81 1.11 7.24
N ALA A 76 19.27 1.42 6.07
CA ALA A 76 18.00 0.88 5.59
C ALA A 76 18.16 -0.48 4.91
N ASN A 77 19.29 -0.73 4.24
CA ASN A 77 19.47 -1.90 3.38
C ASN A 77 20.27 -3.04 4.02
N VAL A 78 21.20 -2.74 4.95
CA VAL A 78 21.99 -3.80 5.57
C VAL A 78 21.28 -4.36 6.80
N LEU A 79 21.06 -5.67 6.78
CA LEU A 79 20.43 -6.39 7.87
C LEU A 79 21.45 -7.35 8.52
N ILE A 80 21.65 -7.21 9.83
CA ILE A 80 22.52 -8.09 10.61
C ILE A 80 21.69 -9.00 11.49
N SER A 81 21.99 -10.28 11.42
CA SER A 81 21.32 -11.33 12.21
C SER A 81 22.36 -12.17 12.98
N PRO A 82 22.15 -12.42 14.28
CA PRO A 82 21.11 -11.89 15.14
C PRO A 82 21.16 -10.35 15.21
N LEU A 83 20.00 -9.73 15.51
CA LEU A 83 19.87 -8.27 15.53
C LEU A 83 20.76 -7.68 16.63
N PRO A 84 21.70 -6.77 16.29
CA PRO A 84 22.56 -6.15 17.30
C PRO A 84 21.77 -5.19 18.19
N LYS A 85 22.12 -5.13 19.47
CA LYS A 85 21.54 -4.18 20.45
C LYS A 85 22.00 -2.76 20.18
N LYS A 86 23.28 -2.59 19.77
CA LYS A 86 23.88 -1.31 19.39
C LYS A 86 24.04 -1.25 17.87
N ASN A 87 23.68 -0.14 17.27
CA ASN A 87 23.82 0.04 15.83
C ASN A 87 25.28 -0.16 15.40
N PRO A 88 25.58 -1.01 14.42
CA PRO A 88 26.90 -1.20 13.88
C PRO A 88 27.40 0.06 13.16
N SER A 89 28.72 0.21 13.01
CA SER A 89 29.30 1.15 12.06
C SER A 89 29.52 0.39 10.75
N ILE A 90 29.05 0.96 9.64
CA ILE A 90 29.23 0.41 8.29
C ILE A 90 29.81 1.53 7.45
N ASP A 91 31.06 1.38 7.06
CA ASP A 91 31.83 2.40 6.37
C ASP A 91 32.45 1.81 5.09
N PHE A 92 32.72 2.66 4.11
CA PHE A 92 33.42 2.25 2.90
C PHE A 92 34.55 3.21 2.56
N LYS A 93 35.60 2.65 1.95
CA LYS A 93 36.72 3.43 1.44
C LYS A 93 37.32 2.72 0.24
N LEU A 94 37.37 3.39 -0.91
CA LEU A 94 37.92 2.83 -2.15
C LEU A 94 37.26 1.48 -2.50
N LYS A 95 38.02 0.41 -2.46
CA LYS A 95 37.57 -0.96 -2.77
C LYS A 95 37.12 -1.76 -1.55
N THR A 96 36.94 -1.11 -0.39
CA THR A 96 36.76 -1.81 0.87
C THR A 96 35.54 -1.34 1.60
N VAL A 97 34.68 -2.29 2.05
CA VAL A 97 33.60 -2.08 3.01
C VAL A 97 34.01 -2.63 4.36
N THR A 98 33.81 -1.86 5.41
CA THR A 98 34.13 -2.25 6.80
C THR A 98 32.86 -2.23 7.64
N VAL A 99 32.53 -3.34 8.28
CA VAL A 99 31.49 -3.45 9.27
C VAL A 99 32.09 -3.66 10.64
N LYS A 100 31.74 -2.81 11.60
CA LYS A 100 32.16 -2.94 13.00
C LYS A 100 30.95 -3.14 13.89
N LEU A 101 30.80 -4.34 14.43
CA LEU A 101 29.79 -4.64 15.44
C LEU A 101 30.20 -3.99 16.78
N ARG A 102 29.25 -3.29 17.41
CA ARG A 102 29.51 -2.57 18.66
C ARG A 102 29.15 -3.36 19.91
N ASP A 103 28.49 -4.49 19.71
CA ASP A 103 28.12 -5.43 20.76
C ASP A 103 29.26 -6.45 20.95
N THR A 104 29.29 -7.06 22.14
CA THR A 104 30.03 -8.29 22.35
C THR A 104 29.36 -9.42 21.59
N LEU A 105 30.10 -10.15 20.79
CA LEU A 105 29.55 -11.29 20.04
C LEU A 105 29.07 -12.37 21.01
N LEU A 106 27.90 -12.91 20.71
CA LEU A 106 27.30 -14.03 21.44
C LEU A 106 28.13 -15.30 21.16
N PRO A 107 28.40 -16.16 22.16
CA PRO A 107 29.09 -17.42 21.95
C PRO A 107 28.25 -18.41 21.13
N ASN A 108 28.91 -19.30 20.41
CA ASN A 108 28.27 -20.35 19.60
C ASN A 108 27.12 -19.85 18.72
N THR A 109 27.35 -18.72 18.03
CA THR A 109 26.32 -18.02 17.28
C THR A 109 26.78 -17.75 15.86
N THR A 110 25.94 -18.07 14.91
CA THR A 110 26.12 -17.71 13.50
C THR A 110 25.58 -16.29 13.27
N TYR A 111 26.44 -15.46 12.71
CA TYR A 111 26.11 -14.11 12.27
C TYR A 111 26.00 -14.04 10.76
N SER A 112 24.95 -13.43 10.26
CA SER A 112 24.82 -13.09 8.84
C SER A 112 24.64 -11.58 8.68
N ILE A 113 25.35 -11.01 7.70
CA ILE A 113 25.24 -9.62 7.31
C ILE A 113 24.73 -9.61 5.87
N ASN A 114 23.45 -9.35 5.72
CA ASN A 114 22.80 -9.23 4.42
C ASN A 114 22.88 -7.77 3.94
N PHE A 115 23.60 -7.53 2.87
CA PHE A 115 23.76 -6.21 2.29
C PHE A 115 22.64 -5.85 1.30
N GLY A 116 21.81 -6.82 0.91
CA GLY A 116 20.79 -6.60 -0.10
C GLY A 116 21.40 -6.00 -1.38
N ASN A 117 20.97 -4.80 -1.73
CA ASN A 117 21.47 -4.04 -2.87
C ASN A 117 22.33 -2.83 -2.44
N ALA A 118 22.81 -2.80 -1.19
CA ALA A 118 23.54 -1.65 -0.66
C ALA A 118 24.93 -1.44 -1.28
N ILE A 119 25.65 -2.52 -1.61
CA ILE A 119 26.97 -2.42 -2.22
C ILE A 119 26.81 -2.23 -3.72
N VAL A 120 27.32 -1.12 -4.23
CA VAL A 120 27.28 -0.79 -5.66
C VAL A 120 28.68 -0.39 -6.14
N ASP A 121 28.94 -0.50 -7.46
CA ASP A 121 30.11 0.14 -8.02
C ASP A 121 30.00 1.67 -7.93
N ASN A 122 31.15 2.34 -7.85
CA ASN A 122 31.18 3.79 -7.65
C ASN A 122 30.81 4.60 -8.91
N ASN A 123 30.99 4.04 -10.11
CA ASN A 123 30.83 4.77 -11.35
C ASN A 123 29.41 4.67 -11.91
N GLU A 124 28.94 3.47 -12.18
CA GLU A 124 27.66 3.19 -12.82
C GLU A 124 26.53 2.90 -11.84
N GLY A 125 26.87 2.52 -10.61
CA GLY A 125 25.93 2.20 -9.54
C GLY A 125 25.29 0.81 -9.68
N ASN A 126 25.98 -0.14 -10.35
CA ASN A 126 25.50 -1.52 -10.48
C ASN A 126 25.53 -2.23 -9.12
N PRO A 127 24.40 -2.75 -8.60
CA PRO A 127 24.36 -3.36 -7.28
C PRO A 127 24.87 -4.80 -7.29
N LEU A 128 25.69 -5.14 -6.28
CA LEU A 128 25.93 -6.52 -5.90
C LEU A 128 24.71 -7.07 -5.18
N LYS A 129 23.84 -7.76 -5.92
CA LYS A 129 22.53 -8.21 -5.43
C LYS A 129 22.64 -9.35 -4.44
N ASP A 130 21.81 -9.29 -3.39
CA ASP A 130 21.57 -10.36 -2.41
C ASP A 130 22.86 -10.90 -1.75
N PHE A 131 23.89 -10.05 -1.64
CA PHE A 131 25.15 -10.46 -1.03
C PHE A 131 25.01 -10.61 0.49
N VAL A 132 25.30 -11.81 0.98
CA VAL A 132 25.27 -12.15 2.41
C VAL A 132 26.67 -12.61 2.85
N TYR A 133 27.21 -11.91 3.85
CA TYR A 133 28.42 -12.33 4.52
C TYR A 133 28.08 -13.08 5.80
N VAL A 134 28.64 -14.29 5.98
CA VAL A 134 28.31 -15.18 7.10
C VAL A 134 29.59 -15.56 7.83
N PHE A 135 29.55 -15.64 9.17
CA PHE A 135 30.57 -16.18 10.04
C PHE A 135 29.95 -16.75 11.33
N SER A 136 30.72 -17.55 12.08
CA SER A 136 30.26 -18.07 13.37
C SER A 136 31.34 -17.86 14.45
N THR A 137 30.88 -17.57 15.66
CA THR A 137 31.71 -17.56 16.87
C THR A 137 31.92 -18.99 17.44
N GLY A 138 31.06 -19.93 17.00
CA GLY A 138 31.12 -21.33 17.36
C GLY A 138 31.98 -22.17 16.39
N ASN A 139 31.82 -23.47 16.49
CA ASN A 139 32.57 -24.46 15.67
C ASN A 139 31.84 -24.79 14.35
N GLN A 140 30.62 -24.33 14.16
CA GLN A 140 29.81 -24.59 12.97
C GLN A 140 29.01 -23.34 12.57
N ILE A 141 28.54 -23.33 11.34
CA ILE A 141 27.59 -22.34 10.81
C ILE A 141 26.23 -22.98 10.79
N ASP A 142 25.25 -22.30 11.40
CA ASP A 142 23.86 -22.70 11.32
C ASP A 142 23.32 -22.47 9.90
N SER A 143 22.51 -23.41 9.38
CA SER A 143 22.06 -23.41 8.00
C SER A 143 20.55 -23.52 7.83
N PHE A 144 19.81 -23.60 8.95
CA PHE A 144 18.35 -23.73 8.84
C PHE A 144 17.69 -22.45 8.36
N THR A 145 16.52 -22.62 7.75
CA THR A 145 15.73 -21.53 7.21
C THR A 145 14.31 -21.61 7.77
N LEU A 146 13.66 -20.45 7.88
CA LEU A 146 12.23 -20.33 8.10
C LEU A 146 11.66 -19.35 7.10
N SER A 147 10.76 -19.81 6.25
CA SER A 147 10.06 -18.98 5.28
C SER A 147 8.59 -18.82 5.65
N GLY A 148 7.95 -17.83 5.05
CA GLY A 148 6.54 -17.62 5.24
C GLY A 148 6.00 -16.47 4.42
N LYS A 149 4.76 -16.11 4.71
CA LYS A 149 4.05 -15.02 4.06
C LYS A 149 3.24 -14.22 5.06
N VAL A 150 3.18 -12.90 4.90
CA VAL A 150 2.31 -12.02 5.67
C VAL A 150 1.22 -11.48 4.76
N ILE A 151 -0.02 -11.57 5.23
CA ILE A 151 -1.22 -11.13 4.52
C ILE A 151 -1.98 -10.17 5.44
N ILE A 152 -2.41 -9.03 4.91
CA ILE A 152 -3.33 -8.13 5.61
C ILE A 152 -4.69 -8.82 5.69
N ALA A 153 -5.12 -9.17 6.89
CA ALA A 153 -6.29 -10.02 7.12
C ALA A 153 -7.59 -9.43 6.56
N GLU A 154 -7.80 -8.12 6.73
CA GLU A 154 -8.99 -7.40 6.28
C GLU A 154 -9.13 -7.36 4.75
N THR A 155 -8.02 -7.32 4.03
CA THR A 155 -8.03 -7.13 2.58
C THR A 155 -7.59 -8.34 1.79
N GLY A 156 -6.88 -9.29 2.39
CA GLY A 156 -6.22 -10.38 1.69
C GLY A 156 -5.03 -9.95 0.81
N LYS A 157 -4.63 -8.68 0.90
CA LYS A 157 -3.49 -8.10 0.16
C LYS A 157 -2.20 -8.23 0.96
N THR A 158 -1.08 -7.88 0.35
CA THR A 158 0.25 -7.87 0.98
C THR A 158 0.73 -6.43 1.17
N ASP A 159 1.56 -6.20 2.17
CA ASP A 159 2.22 -4.92 2.43
C ASP A 159 3.70 -5.18 2.75
N SER A 160 4.58 -4.86 1.81
CA SER A 160 6.04 -5.05 1.95
C SER A 160 6.70 -4.10 2.94
N THR A 161 5.96 -3.16 3.53
CA THR A 161 6.48 -2.28 4.58
C THR A 161 6.47 -2.94 5.96
N LEU A 162 5.81 -4.10 6.11
CA LEU A 162 5.91 -4.91 7.31
C LEU A 162 7.26 -5.62 7.36
N ILE A 163 7.66 -5.98 8.57
CA ILE A 163 8.83 -6.82 8.86
C ILE A 163 8.41 -8.07 9.63
N ALA A 164 9.04 -9.19 9.34
CA ALA A 164 8.88 -10.41 10.13
C ALA A 164 9.91 -10.41 11.26
N LEU A 165 9.49 -10.83 12.45
CA LEU A 165 10.25 -10.80 13.69
C LEU A 165 10.31 -12.21 14.30
N LEU A 166 11.52 -12.65 14.72
CA LEU A 166 11.70 -13.90 15.47
C LEU A 166 12.27 -13.65 16.85
N TYR A 167 11.72 -14.35 17.82
CA TYR A 167 12.15 -14.36 19.21
C TYR A 167 12.48 -15.80 19.61
N ARG A 168 13.73 -16.07 19.95
CA ARG A 168 14.19 -17.39 20.36
C ARG A 168 13.86 -17.65 21.82
N ASN A 169 13.25 -18.80 22.12
CA ASN A 169 12.94 -19.24 23.49
C ASN A 169 12.32 -18.14 24.38
N ALA A 170 11.46 -17.31 23.80
CA ALA A 170 10.89 -16.17 24.48
C ALA A 170 9.48 -16.48 25.00
N ASP A 171 9.09 -15.76 26.04
CA ASP A 171 7.69 -15.67 26.45
C ASP A 171 6.89 -14.75 25.50
N ASP A 172 5.59 -14.82 25.55
CA ASP A 172 4.69 -14.04 24.69
C ASP A 172 4.81 -12.52 24.88
N SER A 173 5.27 -12.07 26.05
CA SER A 173 5.43 -10.64 26.34
C SER A 173 6.72 -10.05 25.72
N ALA A 174 7.62 -10.89 25.22
CA ALA A 174 8.89 -10.46 24.67
C ALA A 174 8.73 -9.48 23.49
N VAL A 175 7.74 -9.70 22.62
CA VAL A 175 7.48 -8.82 21.45
C VAL A 175 7.08 -7.39 21.86
N GLN A 176 6.56 -7.19 23.05
CA GLN A 176 6.22 -5.89 23.60
C GLN A 176 7.35 -5.24 24.40
N LYS A 177 8.24 -6.05 25.00
CA LYS A 177 9.23 -5.58 25.98
C LYS A 177 10.64 -5.43 25.42
N ARG A 178 11.01 -6.18 24.38
CA ARG A 178 12.36 -6.17 23.86
C ARG A 178 12.39 -6.26 22.33
N LYS A 179 13.52 -5.90 21.74
CA LYS A 179 13.77 -6.10 20.30
C LYS A 179 13.83 -7.59 19.96
N PRO A 180 13.48 -7.98 18.73
CA PRO A 180 13.57 -9.36 18.25
C PRO A 180 15.04 -9.83 18.17
N ASP A 181 15.22 -11.15 18.13
CA ASP A 181 16.53 -11.74 17.89
C ASP A 181 16.89 -11.72 16.38
N TYR A 182 15.89 -11.91 15.51
CA TYR A 182 16.05 -11.86 14.05
C TYR A 182 14.94 -11.05 13.40
N ILE A 183 15.28 -10.41 12.27
CA ILE A 183 14.34 -9.66 11.44
C ILE A 183 14.50 -10.13 9.99
N ALA A 184 13.38 -10.22 9.26
CA ALA A 184 13.37 -10.36 7.81
C ALA A 184 12.45 -9.29 7.19
N LYS A 185 12.90 -8.71 6.07
CA LYS A 185 12.06 -7.84 5.23
C LYS A 185 11.10 -8.68 4.41
N LEU A 186 9.94 -8.12 4.10
CA LEU A 186 8.99 -8.76 3.20
C LEU A 186 9.29 -8.36 1.75
N ASN A 187 9.11 -9.33 0.85
CA ASN A 187 9.07 -9.08 -0.58
C ASN A 187 7.74 -8.44 -0.99
N GLY A 188 7.62 -7.99 -2.24
CA GLY A 188 6.39 -7.38 -2.77
C GLY A 188 5.15 -8.28 -2.72
N ASP A 189 5.36 -9.59 -2.77
CA ASP A 189 4.30 -10.59 -2.64
C ASP A 189 3.97 -10.98 -1.18
N GLY A 190 4.60 -10.30 -0.21
CA GLY A 190 4.45 -10.55 1.23
C GLY A 190 5.27 -11.72 1.77
N SER A 191 6.06 -12.41 0.94
CA SER A 191 6.93 -13.50 1.38
C SER A 191 8.13 -12.98 2.17
N PHE A 192 8.63 -13.79 3.10
CA PHE A 192 9.85 -13.54 3.85
C PHE A 192 10.65 -14.83 4.04
N THR A 193 11.95 -14.68 4.28
CA THR A 193 12.83 -15.80 4.61
C THR A 193 13.88 -15.39 5.63
N PHE A 194 13.96 -16.12 6.72
CA PHE A 194 15.07 -16.10 7.64
C PHE A 194 16.06 -17.18 7.23
N ILE A 195 17.34 -16.86 7.23
CA ILE A 195 18.44 -17.76 6.87
C ILE A 195 19.42 -17.87 8.03
N ASN A 196 20.23 -18.90 8.00
CA ASN A 196 21.30 -19.14 8.99
C ASN A 196 20.77 -19.20 10.43
N LEU A 197 19.60 -19.80 10.61
CA LEU A 197 19.01 -20.00 11.93
C LEU A 197 19.59 -21.23 12.60
N PRO A 198 19.83 -21.21 13.93
CA PRO A 198 20.07 -22.41 14.69
C PRO A 198 18.78 -23.23 14.86
N ALA A 199 18.90 -24.51 15.09
CA ALA A 199 17.76 -25.33 15.51
C ALA A 199 17.17 -24.80 16.83
N GLY A 200 15.85 -24.87 16.97
CA GLY A 200 15.19 -24.44 18.21
C GLY A 200 13.77 -23.94 18.02
N ARG A 201 13.17 -23.46 19.11
CA ARG A 201 11.81 -22.91 19.13
C ARG A 201 11.87 -21.38 19.01
N PHE A 202 11.00 -20.86 18.15
CA PHE A 202 10.90 -19.43 17.89
C PHE A 202 9.46 -18.98 17.90
N ASN A 203 9.16 -17.88 18.58
CA ASN A 203 7.93 -17.15 18.37
C ASN A 203 8.10 -16.23 17.17
N ILE A 204 7.13 -16.27 16.25
CA ILE A 204 7.16 -15.47 15.02
C ILE A 204 6.01 -14.47 15.01
N TYR A 205 6.33 -13.26 14.58
CA TYR A 205 5.42 -12.14 14.45
C TYR A 205 5.68 -11.38 13.15
N ALA A 206 4.72 -10.54 12.75
CA ALA A 206 4.96 -9.49 11.76
C ALA A 206 4.46 -8.17 12.30
N LEU A 207 5.15 -7.08 11.95
CA LEU A 207 4.89 -5.74 12.48
C LEU A 207 5.10 -4.70 11.38
N LYS A 208 4.18 -3.73 11.30
CA LYS A 208 4.42 -2.46 10.60
C LYS A 208 5.03 -1.50 11.60
N ASP A 209 6.36 -1.43 11.62
CA ASP A 209 7.15 -0.66 12.57
C ASP A 209 7.15 0.82 12.17
N GLY A 210 6.25 1.59 12.72
CA GLY A 210 6.10 3.02 12.41
C GLY A 210 7.04 3.94 13.18
N ASP A 211 7.57 3.49 14.33
CA ASP A 211 8.40 4.28 15.22
C ASP A 211 9.88 3.86 15.26
N GLY A 212 10.24 2.77 14.58
CA GLY A 212 11.59 2.20 14.57
C GLY A 212 11.97 1.42 15.83
N GLY A 213 11.00 1.19 16.73
CA GLY A 213 11.18 0.45 17.98
C GLY A 213 11.42 -1.03 17.80
N ARG A 214 10.90 -1.60 16.71
CA ARG A 214 10.94 -3.02 16.38
C ARG A 214 10.31 -3.92 17.45
N ASN A 215 9.31 -3.38 18.14
CA ASN A 215 8.51 -4.06 19.15
C ASN A 215 7.07 -3.58 19.06
N TYR A 216 6.11 -4.48 19.36
CA TYR A 216 4.69 -4.14 19.33
C TYR A 216 4.31 -3.34 20.57
N ASN A 217 4.13 -2.04 20.43
CA ASN A 217 3.88 -1.10 21.52
C ASN A 217 2.57 -0.32 21.39
N SER A 218 1.89 -0.42 20.25
CA SER A 218 0.66 0.31 19.98
C SER A 218 -0.40 -0.58 19.36
N LYS A 219 -1.65 -0.47 19.83
CA LYS A 219 -2.81 -1.15 19.26
C LYS A 219 -3.18 -0.68 17.84
N LYS A 220 -2.60 0.43 17.41
CA LYS A 220 -2.78 0.98 16.06
C LYS A 220 -1.80 0.42 15.05
N GLU A 221 -0.73 -0.23 15.52
CA GLU A 221 0.20 -0.89 14.62
C GLU A 221 -0.43 -2.11 13.98
N ILE A 222 -0.16 -2.30 12.68
CA ILE A 222 -0.52 -3.54 12.00
C ILE A 222 0.41 -4.63 12.49
N PHE A 223 -0.16 -5.65 13.11
CA PHE A 223 0.55 -6.71 13.78
C PHE A 223 -0.03 -8.08 13.44
N ALA A 224 0.84 -9.09 13.37
CA ALA A 224 0.45 -10.48 13.19
C ALA A 224 1.23 -11.38 14.13
N PHE A 225 0.63 -12.46 14.55
CA PHE A 225 1.25 -13.47 15.40
C PHE A 225 0.85 -14.89 14.96
N ASN A 226 1.71 -15.84 15.25
CA ASN A 226 1.36 -17.26 15.15
C ASN A 226 0.88 -17.79 16.50
N ASP A 227 -0.09 -18.68 16.51
CA ASP A 227 -0.70 -19.19 17.74
C ASP A 227 0.28 -19.99 18.59
N ALA A 228 1.20 -20.68 17.95
CA ALA A 228 2.22 -21.50 18.61
C ALA A 228 3.63 -21.13 18.14
N ALA A 229 4.62 -21.42 18.99
CA ALA A 229 6.01 -21.29 18.60
C ALA A 229 6.36 -22.28 17.47
N VAL A 230 7.15 -21.81 16.51
CA VAL A 230 7.63 -22.62 15.38
C VAL A 230 8.93 -23.32 15.80
N THR A 231 9.04 -24.60 15.48
CA THR A 231 10.29 -25.35 15.65
C THR A 231 11.09 -25.32 14.36
N VAL A 232 12.25 -24.69 14.39
CA VAL A 232 13.18 -24.62 13.26
C VAL A 232 14.07 -25.86 13.28
N SER A 233 14.07 -26.60 12.17
CA SER A 233 14.80 -27.84 11.95
C SER A 233 14.99 -28.07 10.45
N GLU A 234 15.49 -29.24 10.04
CA GLU A 234 15.60 -29.62 8.62
C GLU A 234 14.26 -29.63 7.87
N LYS A 235 13.17 -29.88 8.57
CA LYS A 235 11.79 -29.92 8.02
C LYS A 235 10.95 -28.82 8.64
N THR A 236 11.33 -27.56 8.39
CA THR A 236 10.57 -26.41 8.86
C THR A 236 9.50 -26.05 7.83
N GLU A 237 8.22 -26.15 8.22
CA GLU A 237 7.11 -25.77 7.35
C GLU A 237 6.99 -24.25 7.24
N PRO A 238 6.63 -23.73 6.05
CA PRO A 238 6.35 -22.28 5.87
C PRO A 238 5.19 -21.79 6.72
N VAL A 239 5.26 -20.57 7.20
CA VAL A 239 4.26 -19.95 8.07
C VAL A 239 3.49 -18.87 7.33
N VAL A 240 2.14 -18.83 7.51
CA VAL A 240 1.31 -17.73 7.02
C VAL A 240 0.79 -16.93 8.21
N LEU A 241 1.12 -15.63 8.22
CA LEU A 241 0.70 -14.69 9.26
C LEU A 241 -0.37 -13.74 8.71
N TYR A 242 -1.43 -13.53 9.48
CA TYR A 242 -2.51 -12.63 9.14
C TYR A 242 -2.42 -11.37 9.99
N ALA A 243 -2.10 -10.24 9.36
CA ALA A 243 -1.83 -8.99 10.02
C ALA A 243 -3.07 -8.09 10.08
N SER A 244 -3.30 -7.48 11.25
CA SER A 244 -4.38 -6.53 11.49
C SER A 244 -3.99 -5.50 12.53
N ALA A 245 -4.63 -4.33 12.55
CA ALA A 245 -4.54 -3.39 13.65
C ALA A 245 -5.75 -3.56 14.58
N LEU A 246 -5.54 -3.64 15.89
CA LEU A 246 -6.63 -3.74 16.86
C LEU A 246 -7.49 -2.47 16.89
N GLU A 247 -6.86 -1.31 16.74
CA GLU A 247 -7.53 -0.01 16.66
C GLU A 247 -7.16 0.65 15.34
N LYS A 248 -8.14 0.98 14.50
CA LYS A 248 -7.87 1.78 13.29
C LYS A 248 -7.44 3.19 13.72
N GLU A 249 -6.41 3.72 13.08
CA GLU A 249 -6.15 5.15 13.17
C GLU A 249 -7.44 5.88 12.77
N LYS A 250 -7.99 6.64 13.71
CA LYS A 250 -9.02 7.60 13.33
C LYS A 250 -8.35 8.49 12.31
N GLU A 251 -8.89 8.52 11.08
CA GLU A 251 -8.47 9.54 10.14
C GLU A 251 -8.37 10.84 10.93
N LYS A 252 -7.19 11.44 10.93
CA LYS A 252 -7.04 12.78 11.45
C LYS A 252 -7.97 13.64 10.59
N THR A 253 -9.24 13.72 10.99
CA THR A 253 -10.02 14.88 10.62
C THR A 253 -9.17 16.04 11.08
N THR A 254 -8.39 16.59 10.17
CA THR A 254 -7.74 17.88 10.36
C THR A 254 -8.88 18.78 10.79
N THR A 255 -8.96 19.05 12.09
CA THR A 255 -9.75 20.13 12.64
C THR A 255 -9.07 21.44 12.24
N THR A 256 -8.87 21.62 10.95
CA THR A 256 -8.85 22.95 10.37
C THR A 256 -10.16 23.55 10.80
N LYS A 257 -10.10 24.59 11.64
CA LYS A 257 -11.27 25.40 11.96
C LYS A 257 -12.01 25.60 10.66
N ARG A 258 -13.12 24.85 10.47
CA ARG A 258 -13.86 24.84 9.22
C ARG A 258 -14.34 26.28 9.07
N VAL A 259 -13.74 27.02 8.15
CA VAL A 259 -14.21 28.37 7.84
C VAL A 259 -15.60 28.19 7.25
N LEU A 260 -16.61 28.57 8.02
CA LEU A 260 -17.99 28.46 7.57
C LEU A 260 -18.19 29.37 6.36
N ASN A 261 -18.77 28.81 5.32
CA ASN A 261 -19.11 29.59 4.15
C ASN A 261 -20.20 30.62 4.50
N LYS A 262 -20.08 31.81 3.93
CA LYS A 262 -21.01 32.93 4.15
C LYS A 262 -22.41 32.67 3.57
N ARG A 263 -22.58 31.62 2.77
CA ARG A 263 -23.86 31.20 2.16
C ARG A 263 -24.07 29.72 2.35
N LEU A 264 -25.29 29.34 2.68
CA LEU A 264 -25.72 27.94 2.64
C LEU A 264 -25.85 27.51 1.18
N MET A 265 -25.11 26.48 0.81
CA MET A 265 -25.19 25.83 -0.50
C MET A 265 -25.39 24.33 -0.30
N TYR A 266 -26.03 23.71 -1.26
CA TYR A 266 -26.21 22.26 -1.28
C TYR A 266 -25.92 21.68 -2.67
N SER A 267 -25.68 20.37 -2.69
CA SER A 267 -25.61 19.56 -3.91
C SER A 267 -26.48 18.32 -3.75
N ILE A 268 -26.99 17.82 -4.87
CA ILE A 268 -27.76 16.59 -4.94
C ILE A 268 -27.22 15.74 -6.08
N ALA A 269 -26.91 14.48 -5.79
CA ALA A 269 -26.32 13.56 -6.78
C ALA A 269 -27.35 13.13 -7.87
N ALA A 270 -28.62 13.20 -7.56
CA ALA A 270 -29.71 12.78 -8.45
C ALA A 270 -29.95 13.72 -9.66
N THR A 271 -29.32 14.91 -9.67
CA THR A 271 -29.47 15.86 -10.78
C THR A 271 -28.47 15.59 -11.90
N GLY A 272 -28.88 15.85 -13.15
CA GLY A 272 -28.07 15.66 -14.34
C GLY A 272 -28.37 14.35 -15.06
N LEU A 273 -27.43 13.92 -15.92
CA LEU A 273 -27.59 12.75 -16.80
C LEU A 273 -27.63 11.40 -16.07
N GLN A 274 -27.18 11.36 -14.83
CA GLN A 274 -27.04 10.09 -14.10
C GLN A 274 -28.32 9.63 -13.39
N GLY A 275 -29.23 10.55 -13.06
CA GLY A 275 -30.48 10.24 -12.36
C GLY A 275 -30.28 9.69 -10.92
N GLN A 276 -31.41 9.55 -10.19
CA GLN A 276 -31.44 8.93 -8.87
C GLN A 276 -31.24 7.41 -8.97
N ASP A 277 -30.29 6.90 -8.22
CA ASP A 277 -30.06 5.47 -8.12
C ASP A 277 -31.23 4.75 -7.42
N LEU A 278 -31.66 3.60 -7.97
CA LEU A 278 -32.81 2.84 -7.46
C LEU A 278 -32.58 2.24 -6.08
N LEU A 279 -31.32 1.98 -5.74
CA LEU A 279 -30.92 1.23 -4.55
C LEU A 279 -30.42 2.14 -3.43
N SER A 280 -30.25 3.44 -3.70
CA SER A 280 -29.70 4.39 -2.72
C SER A 280 -30.73 5.44 -2.31
N PRO A 281 -30.63 5.97 -1.09
CA PRO A 281 -31.45 7.09 -0.67
C PRO A 281 -31.14 8.34 -1.50
N LEU A 282 -32.12 9.23 -1.61
CA LEU A 282 -31.90 10.58 -2.13
C LEU A 282 -31.14 11.38 -1.10
N GLU A 283 -29.96 11.92 -1.48
CA GLU A 283 -29.07 12.64 -0.56
C GLU A 283 -28.88 14.10 -0.98
N LEU A 284 -28.97 15.00 -0.01
CA LEU A 284 -28.55 16.39 -0.14
C LEU A 284 -27.33 16.62 0.75
N THR A 285 -26.24 17.11 0.16
CA THR A 285 -25.01 17.42 0.88
C THR A 285 -24.82 18.93 0.97
N PHE A 286 -24.54 19.45 2.17
CA PHE A 286 -24.42 20.87 2.48
C PHE A 286 -22.97 21.25 2.74
N ASN A 287 -22.61 22.46 2.35
CA ASN A 287 -21.28 23.03 2.56
C ASN A 287 -20.99 23.38 4.03
N ASN A 288 -22.02 23.63 4.85
CA ASN A 288 -21.93 23.91 6.28
C ASN A 288 -22.75 22.88 7.10
N PRO A 289 -22.35 22.56 8.35
CA PRO A 289 -23.17 21.74 9.23
C PRO A 289 -24.53 22.42 9.52
N LEU A 290 -25.59 21.63 9.54
CA LEU A 290 -26.94 22.09 9.77
C LEU A 290 -27.22 22.30 11.27
N LYS A 291 -27.72 23.48 11.63
CA LYS A 291 -28.20 23.80 12.99
C LYS A 291 -29.65 23.35 13.17
N LYS A 292 -30.50 23.67 12.18
CA LYS A 292 -31.92 23.34 12.18
C LYS A 292 -32.32 22.72 10.85
N PHE A 293 -33.18 21.72 10.92
CA PHE A 293 -33.75 21.04 9.78
C PHE A 293 -35.24 20.73 10.01
N GLU A 294 -36.10 21.25 9.17
CA GLU A 294 -37.57 21.05 9.21
C GLU A 294 -37.99 20.19 8.02
N SER A 295 -38.11 18.88 8.25
CA SER A 295 -38.41 17.90 7.21
C SER A 295 -39.75 18.14 6.51
N SER A 296 -40.74 18.72 7.18
CA SER A 296 -42.05 19.05 6.64
C SER A 296 -42.00 20.10 5.51
N LYS A 297 -40.94 20.88 5.44
CA LYS A 297 -40.70 21.91 4.42
C LYS A 297 -39.88 21.38 3.21
N LEU A 298 -39.54 20.10 3.21
CA LEU A 298 -38.98 19.40 2.07
C LEU A 298 -40.02 18.43 1.52
N ILE A 299 -40.60 18.78 0.39
CA ILE A 299 -41.74 18.05 -0.16
C ILE A 299 -41.34 17.38 -1.46
N LEU A 300 -41.38 16.03 -1.46
CA LEU A 300 -41.19 15.24 -2.67
C LEU A 300 -42.56 15.11 -3.39
N ARG A 301 -42.59 15.39 -4.68
CA ARG A 301 -43.79 15.30 -5.54
C ARG A 301 -43.49 14.52 -6.82
N ASP A 302 -44.50 13.88 -7.36
CA ASP A 302 -44.47 13.30 -8.70
C ASP A 302 -44.65 14.37 -9.81
N THR A 303 -44.69 13.95 -11.05
CA THR A 303 -44.92 14.83 -12.24
C THR A 303 -46.24 15.59 -12.20
N ASN A 304 -47.26 15.05 -11.55
CA ASN A 304 -48.59 15.64 -11.40
C ASN A 304 -48.70 16.51 -10.14
N TYR A 305 -47.56 16.83 -9.50
CA TYR A 305 -47.50 17.58 -8.23
C TYR A 305 -48.22 16.90 -7.04
N LYS A 306 -48.52 15.61 -7.12
CA LYS A 306 -49.05 14.86 -5.99
C LYS A 306 -47.93 14.56 -5.00
N PRO A 307 -48.13 14.76 -3.69
CA PRO A 307 -47.16 14.41 -2.69
C PRO A 307 -46.83 12.91 -2.71
N VAL A 308 -45.55 12.56 -2.69
CA VAL A 308 -45.09 11.18 -2.57
C VAL A 308 -44.98 10.86 -1.09
N GLN A 309 -45.69 9.83 -0.64
CA GLN A 309 -45.50 9.31 0.72
C GLN A 309 -44.14 8.73 0.84
N ALA A 310 -43.29 9.32 1.67
CA ALA A 310 -41.95 8.90 1.93
C ALA A 310 -41.71 8.80 3.44
N PRO A 311 -40.80 7.92 3.88
CA PRO A 311 -40.35 7.90 5.26
C PRO A 311 -39.69 9.23 5.65
N ALA A 312 -39.47 9.43 6.95
CA ALA A 312 -38.87 10.65 7.43
C ALA A 312 -37.41 10.81 6.89
N TRP A 313 -37.04 12.05 6.61
CA TRP A 313 -35.69 12.41 6.33
C TRP A 313 -34.78 12.11 7.53
N THR A 314 -33.59 11.62 7.27
CA THR A 314 -32.54 11.40 8.27
C THR A 314 -31.40 12.38 8.08
N ILE A 315 -30.66 12.67 9.15
CA ILE A 315 -29.47 13.52 9.12
C ILE A 315 -28.26 12.74 9.63
N ASP A 316 -27.13 12.91 8.99
CA ASP A 316 -25.89 12.23 9.37
C ASP A 316 -25.27 12.83 10.67
N SER A 317 -24.28 12.13 11.25
CA SER A 317 -23.59 12.56 12.48
C SER A 317 -22.81 13.86 12.32
N THR A 318 -22.33 14.18 11.12
CA THR A 318 -21.63 15.44 10.82
C THR A 318 -22.58 16.60 10.60
N ARG A 319 -23.87 16.31 10.49
CA ARG A 319 -24.95 17.24 10.16
C ARG A 319 -24.73 17.99 8.84
N THR A 320 -23.97 17.41 7.91
CA THR A 320 -23.73 17.99 6.58
C THR A 320 -24.51 17.28 5.47
N LYS A 321 -25.21 16.20 5.79
CA LYS A 321 -25.94 15.41 4.82
C LYS A 321 -27.33 15.05 5.38
N ILE A 322 -28.36 15.20 4.55
CA ILE A 322 -29.69 14.66 4.82
C ILE A 322 -30.05 13.65 3.74
N SER A 323 -30.76 12.59 4.14
CA SER A 323 -31.08 11.47 3.27
C SER A 323 -32.52 11.07 3.39
N LEU A 324 -33.14 10.68 2.26
CA LEU A 324 -34.52 10.19 2.17
C LEU A 324 -34.52 8.81 1.52
N ALA A 325 -34.84 7.77 2.28
CA ALA A 325 -34.97 6.41 1.78
C ALA A 325 -36.35 6.19 1.16
N VAL A 326 -36.38 5.98 -0.15
CA VAL A 326 -37.62 5.69 -0.91
C VAL A 326 -37.35 4.45 -1.76
N LYS A 327 -38.35 3.59 -1.90
CA LYS A 327 -38.31 2.54 -2.91
C LYS A 327 -38.66 3.19 -4.26
N TRP A 328 -37.62 3.50 -5.02
CA TRP A 328 -37.77 4.20 -6.29
C TRP A 328 -38.33 3.29 -7.39
N PRO A 329 -39.44 3.68 -8.05
CA PRO A 329 -39.81 3.11 -9.34
C PRO A 329 -38.77 3.48 -10.39
N GLU A 330 -38.59 2.64 -11.39
CA GLU A 330 -37.70 2.92 -12.51
C GLU A 330 -38.32 3.98 -13.47
N ALA A 331 -37.46 4.73 -14.15
CA ALA A 331 -37.82 5.73 -15.18
C ALA A 331 -38.87 6.76 -14.72
N ALA A 332 -38.94 7.03 -13.43
CA ALA A 332 -39.94 7.96 -12.87
C ALA A 332 -39.30 9.35 -12.65
N GLU A 333 -40.08 10.40 -12.94
CA GLU A 333 -39.68 11.79 -12.71
C GLU A 333 -40.26 12.32 -11.41
N TYR A 334 -39.44 13.08 -10.68
CA TYR A 334 -39.80 13.68 -9.40
C TYR A 334 -39.41 15.15 -9.32
N ARG A 335 -40.07 15.86 -8.42
CA ARG A 335 -39.78 17.23 -8.02
C ARG A 335 -39.61 17.30 -6.52
N LEU A 336 -38.40 17.69 -6.08
CA LEU A 336 -38.13 18.01 -4.68
C LEU A 336 -38.25 19.52 -4.49
N ILE A 337 -39.18 19.93 -3.66
CA ILE A 337 -39.44 21.33 -3.33
C ILE A 337 -38.79 21.63 -1.98
N LEU A 338 -37.90 22.61 -1.96
CA LEU A 338 -37.20 23.11 -0.77
C LEU A 338 -37.68 24.51 -0.43
N ASP A 339 -38.29 24.66 0.74
CA ASP A 339 -38.62 25.97 1.29
C ASP A 339 -37.35 26.67 1.81
N THR A 340 -37.29 28.00 1.72
CA THR A 340 -36.15 28.80 2.21
C THR A 340 -35.85 28.59 3.69
N LEU A 341 -36.88 28.37 4.49
CA LEU A 341 -36.79 28.17 5.93
C LEU A 341 -36.70 26.69 6.34
N ALA A 342 -36.60 25.77 5.39
CA ALA A 342 -36.47 24.34 5.68
C ALA A 342 -35.19 24.02 6.40
N ILE A 343 -34.12 24.78 6.11
CA ILE A 343 -32.74 24.47 6.55
C ILE A 343 -32.05 25.74 7.04
N THR A 344 -31.40 25.63 8.19
CA THR A 344 -30.54 26.67 8.76
C THR A 344 -29.19 26.04 9.08
N ASP A 345 -28.09 26.62 8.64
CA ASP A 345 -26.75 26.15 8.97
C ASP A 345 -26.25 26.67 10.34
N SER A 346 -25.06 26.21 10.74
CA SER A 346 -24.44 26.61 12.01
C SER A 346 -23.98 28.09 12.05
N ALA A 347 -23.95 28.78 10.91
CA ALA A 347 -23.70 30.22 10.79
C ALA A 347 -25.01 31.04 10.70
N ASN A 348 -26.18 30.40 10.92
CA ASN A 348 -27.52 30.96 10.77
C ASN A 348 -27.90 31.44 9.34
N ASN A 349 -27.24 30.89 8.31
CA ASN A 349 -27.65 31.12 6.93
C ASN A 349 -28.81 30.19 6.58
N HIS A 350 -29.71 30.71 5.70
CA HIS A 350 -30.80 29.99 5.10
C HIS A 350 -30.57 29.84 3.58
N LEU A 351 -31.40 29.06 2.91
CA LEU A 351 -31.41 29.04 1.46
C LEU A 351 -31.81 30.42 0.92
N VAL A 352 -31.11 30.90 -0.09
CA VAL A 352 -31.31 32.25 -0.66
C VAL A 352 -32.73 32.39 -1.29
N LYS A 353 -33.23 31.31 -1.85
CA LYS A 353 -34.56 31.20 -2.44
C LYS A 353 -35.11 29.80 -2.27
N ALA A 354 -36.45 29.68 -2.35
CA ALA A 354 -37.08 28.36 -2.50
C ALA A 354 -36.63 27.73 -3.82
N ASP A 355 -36.43 26.44 -3.82
CA ASP A 355 -35.96 25.72 -5.00
C ASP A 355 -36.82 24.51 -5.33
N THR A 356 -36.95 24.21 -6.62
CA THR A 356 -37.67 23.02 -7.11
C THR A 356 -36.72 22.24 -8.00
N ILE A 357 -36.22 21.15 -7.46
CA ILE A 357 -35.25 20.28 -8.12
C ILE A 357 -35.98 19.19 -8.86
N ARG A 358 -35.80 19.12 -10.18
CA ARG A 358 -36.32 18.04 -11.01
C ARG A 358 -35.22 16.97 -11.14
N PHE A 359 -35.60 15.73 -10.99
CA PHE A 359 -34.73 14.58 -11.22
C PHE A 359 -35.59 13.40 -11.70
N PHE A 360 -34.92 12.43 -12.31
CA PHE A 360 -35.51 11.16 -12.73
C PHE A 360 -34.79 10.02 -12.04
N THR A 361 -35.45 8.89 -11.93
CA THR A 361 -34.84 7.65 -11.43
C THR A 361 -34.28 6.85 -12.57
N LYS A 362 -33.19 6.11 -12.29
CA LYS A 362 -32.59 5.19 -13.25
C LYS A 362 -33.56 4.10 -13.70
N GLN A 363 -33.21 3.42 -14.78
CA GLN A 363 -33.89 2.23 -15.29
C GLN A 363 -33.12 0.97 -14.91
N GLN A 364 -33.79 -0.17 -14.97
CA GLN A 364 -33.13 -1.45 -14.75
C GLN A 364 -31.95 -1.67 -15.72
N SER A 365 -32.07 -1.19 -16.96
CA SER A 365 -31.03 -1.23 -17.98
C SER A 365 -29.78 -0.41 -17.63
N ASP A 366 -29.85 0.49 -16.64
CA ASP A 366 -28.67 1.25 -16.16
C ASP A 366 -27.78 0.42 -15.20
N TYR A 367 -28.22 -0.79 -14.86
CA TYR A 367 -27.51 -1.72 -14.01
C TYR A 367 -27.06 -2.96 -14.78
N GLY A 368 -26.05 -3.65 -14.26
CA GLY A 368 -25.64 -4.95 -14.77
C GLY A 368 -26.23 -6.10 -13.97
N ASN A 369 -26.58 -7.18 -14.65
CA ASN A 369 -26.84 -8.46 -14.01
C ASN A 369 -25.49 -9.13 -13.74
N VAL A 370 -25.34 -9.74 -12.58
CA VAL A 370 -24.10 -10.43 -12.21
C VAL A 370 -24.44 -11.82 -11.71
N VAL A 371 -23.73 -12.83 -12.24
CA VAL A 371 -23.79 -14.22 -11.78
C VAL A 371 -22.37 -14.68 -11.49
N LEU A 372 -22.10 -15.05 -10.24
CA LEU A 372 -20.81 -15.57 -9.79
C LEU A 372 -20.98 -16.99 -9.32
N ARG A 373 -20.11 -17.90 -9.83
CA ARG A 373 -20.06 -19.29 -9.43
C ARG A 373 -18.73 -19.58 -8.75
N PHE A 374 -18.78 -20.07 -7.53
CA PHE A 374 -17.61 -20.28 -6.68
C PHE A 374 -17.21 -21.75 -6.66
N ASN A 375 -15.96 -22.02 -7.03
CA ASN A 375 -15.35 -23.34 -6.91
C ASN A 375 -14.43 -23.36 -5.68
N ASN A 376 -14.52 -24.41 -4.88
CA ASN A 376 -13.74 -24.63 -3.65
C ASN A 376 -14.03 -23.62 -2.50
N LEU A 377 -15.18 -22.95 -2.51
CA LEU A 377 -15.61 -22.08 -1.42
C LEU A 377 -16.22 -22.91 -0.29
N ASP A 378 -15.69 -22.76 0.92
CA ASP A 378 -16.20 -23.42 2.12
C ASP A 378 -17.31 -22.55 2.75
N LEU A 379 -18.57 -22.94 2.51
CA LEU A 379 -19.75 -22.23 3.03
C LEU A 379 -19.88 -22.31 4.57
N SER A 380 -19.24 -23.30 5.21
CA SER A 380 -19.28 -23.44 6.68
C SER A 380 -18.52 -22.33 7.41
N LYS A 381 -17.68 -21.56 6.70
CA LYS A 381 -16.96 -20.40 7.21
C LYS A 381 -17.72 -19.07 7.04
N HIS A 382 -19.01 -19.13 6.78
CA HIS A 382 -19.89 -17.96 6.57
C HIS A 382 -19.27 -16.91 5.63
N PRO A 383 -18.98 -17.29 4.36
CA PRO A 383 -18.34 -16.37 3.44
C PRO A 383 -19.26 -15.21 3.07
N VAL A 384 -18.70 -14.00 3.02
CA VAL A 384 -19.40 -12.78 2.61
C VAL A 384 -18.72 -12.23 1.37
N LEU A 385 -19.48 -12.12 0.28
CA LEU A 385 -19.04 -11.51 -0.98
C LEU A 385 -19.04 -9.99 -0.84
N GLN A 386 -17.92 -9.34 -1.14
CA GLN A 386 -17.78 -7.90 -1.10
C GLN A 386 -17.35 -7.37 -2.47
N PHE A 387 -18.06 -6.34 -2.94
CA PHE A 387 -17.69 -5.54 -4.11
C PHE A 387 -16.97 -4.29 -3.64
N VAL A 388 -15.70 -4.13 -4.00
CA VAL A 388 -14.83 -3.07 -3.50
C VAL A 388 -14.37 -2.17 -4.64
N GLN A 389 -14.44 -0.85 -4.45
CA GLN A 389 -13.87 0.15 -5.35
C GLN A 389 -12.93 1.07 -4.57
N GLY A 390 -11.66 1.08 -4.94
CA GLY A 390 -10.63 1.71 -4.11
C GLY A 390 -10.55 1.02 -2.75
N ASP A 391 -10.75 1.76 -1.67
CA ASP A 391 -10.80 1.22 -0.31
C ASP A 391 -12.23 1.01 0.23
N ASP A 392 -13.24 1.45 -0.54
CA ASP A 392 -14.63 1.40 -0.12
C ASP A 392 -15.30 0.08 -0.48
N ILE A 393 -15.94 -0.57 0.48
CA ILE A 393 -16.87 -1.67 0.24
C ILE A 393 -18.20 -1.07 -0.22
N LYS A 394 -18.53 -1.24 -1.50
CA LYS A 394 -19.78 -0.71 -2.09
C LYS A 394 -20.97 -1.60 -1.78
N ASN A 395 -20.77 -2.91 -1.83
CA ASN A 395 -21.82 -3.89 -1.55
C ASN A 395 -21.22 -5.08 -0.80
N SER A 396 -22.05 -5.71 0.04
CA SER A 396 -21.69 -6.87 0.85
C SER A 396 -22.86 -7.84 0.92
N TYR A 397 -22.61 -9.12 0.58
CA TYR A 397 -23.66 -10.15 0.48
C TYR A 397 -23.19 -11.44 1.14
N PRO A 398 -23.88 -11.95 2.18
CA PRO A 398 -23.62 -13.28 2.72
C PRO A 398 -23.87 -14.35 1.63
N LEU A 399 -22.94 -15.28 1.50
CA LEU A 399 -23.05 -16.40 0.56
C LEU A 399 -23.58 -17.64 1.27
N THR A 400 -24.74 -18.12 0.86
CA THR A 400 -25.36 -19.35 1.37
C THR A 400 -25.30 -20.48 0.36
N THR A 401 -24.94 -20.18 -0.88
CA THR A 401 -24.82 -21.13 -1.99
C THR A 401 -23.55 -20.84 -2.79
N LEU A 402 -23.10 -21.82 -3.57
CA LEU A 402 -21.94 -21.68 -4.45
C LEU A 402 -22.23 -20.86 -5.71
N GLU A 403 -23.49 -20.54 -5.98
CA GLU A 403 -23.90 -19.62 -7.03
C GLU A 403 -24.59 -18.42 -6.40
N TRP A 404 -24.17 -17.23 -6.78
CA TRP A 404 -24.76 -15.97 -6.35
C TRP A 404 -25.13 -15.12 -7.56
N SER A 405 -26.29 -14.49 -7.53
CA SER A 405 -26.74 -13.59 -8.60
C SER A 405 -27.45 -12.37 -8.07
N ASN A 406 -27.28 -11.26 -8.77
CA ASN A 406 -28.01 -10.00 -8.50
C ASN A 406 -28.19 -9.23 -9.81
N LYS A 407 -29.40 -8.64 -9.98
CA LYS A 407 -29.80 -7.91 -11.20
C LYS A 407 -29.53 -6.41 -11.17
N PHE A 408 -29.13 -5.86 -10.02
CA PHE A 408 -29.01 -4.42 -9.83
C PHE A 408 -27.64 -4.03 -9.27
N ILE A 409 -26.56 -4.43 -9.98
CA ILE A 409 -25.23 -3.97 -9.61
C ILE A 409 -24.87 -2.76 -10.49
N SER A 410 -24.44 -1.66 -9.88
CA SER A 410 -23.98 -0.47 -10.61
C SER A 410 -22.81 -0.81 -11.52
N PRO A 411 -22.80 -0.31 -12.77
CA PRO A 411 -21.66 -0.51 -13.68
C PRO A 411 -20.37 0.04 -13.12
N GLY A 412 -19.27 -0.63 -13.41
CA GLY A 412 -17.94 -0.21 -12.95
C GLY A 412 -16.96 -1.38 -12.81
N GLU A 413 -15.76 -1.08 -12.40
CA GLU A 413 -14.74 -2.08 -12.07
C GLU A 413 -14.71 -2.30 -10.57
N TYR A 414 -14.81 -3.55 -10.15
CA TYR A 414 -14.81 -3.95 -8.75
C TYR A 414 -13.71 -4.96 -8.47
N GLU A 415 -13.01 -4.77 -7.38
CA GLU A 415 -12.30 -5.86 -6.74
C GLU A 415 -13.31 -6.74 -6.02
N ILE A 416 -13.23 -8.04 -6.23
CA ILE A 416 -14.07 -9.03 -5.52
C ILE A 416 -13.28 -9.53 -4.32
N ARG A 417 -13.89 -9.41 -3.15
CA ARG A 417 -13.33 -9.89 -1.89
C ARG A 417 -14.30 -10.87 -1.25
N ILE A 418 -13.77 -11.96 -0.70
CA ILE A 418 -14.51 -12.91 0.10
C ILE A 418 -14.01 -12.79 1.54
N LEU A 419 -14.85 -12.30 2.41
CA LEU A 419 -14.63 -12.27 3.86
C LEU A 419 -15.14 -13.59 4.45
N PHE A 420 -14.35 -14.25 5.32
CA PHE A 420 -14.79 -15.36 6.15
C PHE A 420 -15.19 -14.83 7.52
N ASP A 421 -16.49 -14.63 7.68
CA ASP A 421 -17.14 -14.04 8.85
C ASP A 421 -17.45 -15.12 9.89
N SER A 422 -16.52 -15.34 10.81
CA SER A 422 -16.58 -16.45 11.76
C SER A 422 -17.71 -16.32 12.79
N ASN A 423 -18.16 -15.11 13.10
CA ASN A 423 -19.22 -14.83 14.06
C ASN A 423 -20.55 -14.44 13.41
N ASN A 424 -20.60 -14.41 12.07
CA ASN A 424 -21.79 -14.16 11.26
C ASN A 424 -22.46 -12.78 11.56
N ASN A 425 -21.64 -11.76 11.79
CA ASN A 425 -22.10 -10.39 12.06
C ASN A 425 -22.15 -9.49 10.80
N GLY A 426 -21.70 -9.99 9.66
CA GLY A 426 -21.67 -9.29 8.36
C GLY A 426 -20.54 -8.26 8.23
N LYS A 427 -19.60 -8.20 9.19
CA LYS A 427 -18.47 -7.27 9.23
C LYS A 427 -17.19 -8.01 9.48
N TRP A 428 -16.09 -7.44 9.04
CA TRP A 428 -14.78 -7.95 9.37
C TRP A 428 -14.37 -7.58 10.79
N ASP A 429 -13.89 -8.56 11.55
CA ASP A 429 -13.40 -8.41 12.91
C ASP A 429 -11.88 -8.56 13.00
N THR A 430 -11.26 -7.63 13.73
CA THR A 430 -9.81 -7.61 13.94
C THR A 430 -9.37 -8.64 14.98
N GLY A 431 -8.09 -9.04 14.90
CA GLY A 431 -7.44 -9.83 15.94
C GLY A 431 -7.14 -9.03 17.21
N ASP A 432 -6.94 -9.76 18.30
CA ASP A 432 -6.49 -9.20 19.59
C ASP A 432 -5.40 -10.09 20.20
N TYR A 433 -4.16 -9.64 20.14
CA TYR A 433 -3.02 -10.39 20.66
C TYR A 433 -3.11 -10.67 22.16
N SER A 434 -3.66 -9.73 22.92
CA SER A 434 -3.81 -9.88 24.38
C SER A 434 -4.76 -11.03 24.75
N LYS A 435 -5.70 -11.33 23.86
CA LYS A 435 -6.67 -12.43 24.01
C LYS A 435 -6.31 -13.66 23.19
N LYS A 436 -5.20 -13.64 22.44
CA LYS A 436 -4.82 -14.68 21.48
C LYS A 436 -5.89 -14.94 20.41
N LEU A 437 -6.61 -13.89 20.03
CA LEU A 437 -7.65 -13.94 19.03
C LEU A 437 -7.07 -13.56 17.66
N GLN A 438 -7.15 -14.45 16.69
CA GLN A 438 -6.75 -14.18 15.30
C GLN A 438 -7.81 -13.29 14.61
N PRO A 439 -7.40 -12.44 13.66
CA PRO A 439 -8.35 -11.68 12.86
C PRO A 439 -9.12 -12.59 11.91
N GLU A 440 -10.31 -12.17 11.53
CA GLU A 440 -11.02 -12.76 10.40
C GLU A 440 -10.23 -12.55 9.11
N LYS A 441 -10.39 -13.52 8.19
CA LYS A 441 -9.59 -13.57 6.97
C LYS A 441 -10.42 -13.15 5.77
N ALA A 442 -9.82 -12.34 4.92
CA ALA A 442 -10.40 -12.05 3.62
C ALA A 442 -9.46 -12.52 2.49
N ILE A 443 -10.05 -12.88 1.36
CA ILE A 443 -9.35 -13.19 0.11
C ILE A 443 -9.80 -12.18 -0.93
N THR A 444 -8.88 -11.40 -1.50
CA THR A 444 -9.15 -10.56 -2.65
C THR A 444 -8.72 -11.27 -3.93
N LEU A 445 -9.63 -11.35 -4.89
CA LEU A 445 -9.32 -11.95 -6.19
C LEU A 445 -8.33 -11.10 -6.97
N LYS A 446 -7.44 -11.75 -7.70
CA LYS A 446 -6.39 -11.08 -8.48
C LYS A 446 -6.97 -10.16 -9.55
N ASP A 447 -8.01 -10.65 -10.25
CA ASP A 447 -8.59 -9.94 -11.38
C ASP A 447 -9.86 -9.21 -10.96
N LYS A 448 -9.97 -7.96 -11.34
CA LYS A 448 -11.19 -7.18 -11.15
C LYS A 448 -12.35 -7.71 -11.98
N LEU A 449 -13.55 -7.48 -11.52
CA LEU A 449 -14.80 -7.72 -12.25
C LEU A 449 -15.28 -6.40 -12.87
N ALA A 450 -15.28 -6.33 -14.20
CA ALA A 450 -15.88 -5.22 -14.93
C ALA A 450 -17.36 -5.50 -15.18
N ILE A 451 -18.25 -4.67 -14.63
CA ILE A 451 -19.69 -4.79 -14.78
C ILE A 451 -20.17 -3.76 -15.79
N LYS A 452 -20.86 -4.22 -16.83
CA LYS A 452 -21.46 -3.38 -17.87
C LYS A 452 -22.97 -3.28 -17.67
N ALA A 453 -23.52 -2.09 -17.90
CA ALA A 453 -24.96 -1.85 -17.86
C ALA A 453 -25.68 -2.69 -18.93
N ASN A 454 -26.86 -3.17 -18.62
CA ASN A 454 -27.72 -3.98 -19.50
C ASN A 454 -27.05 -5.26 -20.05
N TRP A 455 -26.09 -5.82 -19.30
CA TRP A 455 -25.39 -7.04 -19.66
C TRP A 455 -25.52 -8.07 -18.56
N ASP A 456 -25.51 -9.36 -18.97
CA ASP A 456 -25.31 -10.49 -18.07
C ASP A 456 -23.79 -10.70 -17.90
N ASN A 457 -23.29 -10.34 -16.73
CA ASN A 457 -21.87 -10.44 -16.38
C ASN A 457 -21.66 -11.72 -15.56
N GLU A 458 -21.22 -12.78 -16.23
CA GLU A 458 -21.00 -14.08 -15.58
C GLU A 458 -19.53 -14.37 -15.36
N ARG A 459 -19.19 -14.98 -14.21
CA ARG A 459 -17.83 -15.37 -13.91
C ARG A 459 -17.76 -16.59 -13.00
N ASP A 460 -16.91 -17.54 -13.36
CA ASP A 460 -16.48 -18.64 -12.49
C ASP A 460 -15.27 -18.19 -11.66
N ILE A 461 -15.36 -18.38 -10.36
CA ILE A 461 -14.34 -17.98 -9.37
C ILE A 461 -13.77 -19.25 -8.75
N LYS A 462 -12.44 -19.38 -8.83
CA LYS A 462 -11.68 -20.44 -8.17
C LYS A 462 -10.91 -19.82 -7.01
N LEU A 463 -11.14 -20.31 -5.79
CA LEU A 463 -10.46 -19.91 -4.56
C LEU A 463 -9.31 -20.86 -4.20
#